data_ef6d400ab8c1f487f934a71314ecc8b8
#
_entry.id   ef6d400ab8c1f487f934a71314ecc8b8
#
_cell.length_a   1.000
_cell.length_b   1.000
_cell.length_c   1.000
_cell.angle_alpha   90.00
_cell.angle_beta   90.00
_cell.angle_gamma   90.00
#
_symmetry.space_group_name_H-M   'P 1'
#
loop_
_entity.id
_entity.type
_entity.pdbx_description
1 polymer ?
#
loop_
_entity_poly.entity_id
_entity_poly.type
_entity_poly.pdbx_seq_one_letter_code
_entity_poly.pdbx_strand_id
1 'polypeptide(L)'
;MDQLGLESRFYRGDSKRQLQQEIEIIRGVRHQKVVCILDEAHLLEKETLEEFRFLLNYRFDSMSPMVVVLVGQTELWDNKLKLQKYSAIRQRIDMYCTLPHLDRAETEQYVNSYLEYAGCSQTIFTEKALDEIYRISTGIPRMINRVCEKMLMYAFQKQNRLIDDYMVKYVAEHELING
;
A
#
# COMPACT_ATOMS: atom_id res chain seq x y z
N MET A 1 4.82 19.02 -2.14
CA MET A 1 4.62 20.48 -2.12
C MET A 1 3.15 20.79 -2.34
N ASP A 2 2.52 20.29 -3.38
CA ASP A 2 1.10 20.56 -3.72
C ASP A 2 0.12 20.23 -2.59
N GLN A 3 0.34 19.13 -1.87
CA GLN A 3 -0.50 18.73 -0.72
C GLN A 3 -0.44 19.73 0.47
N LEU A 4 0.58 20.56 0.53
CA LEU A 4 0.71 21.63 1.53
C LEU A 4 0.34 23.00 0.96
N GLY A 5 -0.16 23.08 -0.29
CA GLY A 5 -0.47 24.32 -0.98
C GLY A 5 0.76 25.18 -1.29
N LEU A 6 1.96 24.58 -1.33
CA LEU A 6 3.20 25.27 -1.60
C LEU A 6 3.55 25.18 -3.08
N GLU A 7 3.85 26.32 -3.70
CA GLU A 7 4.37 26.35 -5.07
C GLU A 7 5.78 25.75 -5.13
N SER A 8 6.00 24.89 -6.13
CA SER A 8 7.32 24.34 -6.40
C SER A 8 8.24 25.44 -6.92
N ARG A 9 9.36 25.67 -6.25
CA ARG A 9 10.34 26.66 -6.69
C ARG A 9 11.37 26.04 -7.64
N PHE A 10 11.94 26.89 -8.51
CA PHE A 10 12.87 26.46 -9.56
C PHE A 10 14.15 25.81 -9.00
N TYR A 11 14.62 26.23 -7.81
CA TYR A 11 15.79 25.66 -7.17
C TYR A 11 15.41 24.70 -6.05
N ARG A 12 15.96 23.45 -6.08
CA ARG A 12 15.75 22.41 -5.06
C ARG A 12 16.03 22.89 -3.63
N GLY A 13 17.07 23.72 -3.45
CA GLY A 13 17.43 24.29 -2.15
C GLY A 13 16.36 25.19 -1.55
N ASP A 14 15.70 25.99 -2.38
CA ASP A 14 14.64 26.91 -1.92
C ASP A 14 13.37 26.14 -1.57
N SER A 15 13.01 25.13 -2.34
CA SER A 15 11.89 24.25 -2.04
C SER A 15 12.09 23.51 -0.72
N LYS A 16 13.31 23.08 -0.42
CA LYS A 16 13.66 22.42 0.84
C LYS A 16 13.53 23.34 2.05
N ARG A 17 14.04 24.59 1.93
CA ARG A 17 13.90 25.60 2.99
C ARG A 17 12.43 25.95 3.24
N GLN A 18 11.66 26.12 2.18
CA GLN A 18 10.24 26.43 2.28
C GLN A 18 9.48 25.30 2.97
N LEU A 19 9.77 24.04 2.62
CA LEU A 19 9.17 22.88 3.28
C LEU A 19 9.53 22.83 4.77
N GLN A 20 10.79 23.08 5.12
CA GLN A 20 11.21 23.14 6.53
C GLN A 20 10.47 24.22 7.31
N GLN A 21 10.37 25.43 6.75
CA GLN A 21 9.64 26.54 7.38
C GLN A 21 8.16 26.20 7.61
N GLU A 22 7.49 25.60 6.62
CA GLU A 22 6.08 25.23 6.77
C GLU A 22 5.88 24.12 7.83
N ILE A 23 6.77 23.14 7.89
CA ILE A 23 6.77 22.13 8.95
C ILE A 23 6.93 22.76 10.34
N GLU A 24 7.80 23.78 10.48
CA GLU A 24 7.95 24.52 11.72
C GLU A 24 6.69 25.29 12.11
N ILE A 25 6.03 25.94 11.15
CA ILE A 25 4.76 26.64 11.37
C ILE A 25 3.67 25.67 11.82
N ILE A 26 3.53 24.55 11.13
CA ILE A 26 2.52 23.53 11.46
C ILE A 26 2.73 23.01 12.88
N ARG A 27 3.97 22.72 13.27
CA ARG A 27 4.28 22.21 14.61
C ARG A 27 4.27 23.27 15.68
N GLY A 28 4.94 24.40 15.43
CA GLY A 28 5.18 25.44 16.45
C GLY A 28 3.98 26.33 16.68
N VAL A 29 3.26 26.71 15.61
CA VAL A 29 2.13 27.63 15.68
C VAL A 29 0.81 26.89 15.74
N ARG A 30 0.62 25.87 14.87
CA ARG A 30 -0.65 25.10 14.80
C ARG A 30 -0.70 23.92 15.78
N HIS A 31 0.41 23.58 16.44
CA HIS A 31 0.56 22.45 17.35
C HIS A 31 0.11 21.09 16.75
N GLN A 32 0.31 20.93 15.44
CA GLN A 32 -0.07 19.72 14.70
C GLN A 32 1.14 18.81 14.45
N LYS A 33 0.90 17.50 14.40
CA LYS A 33 1.92 16.53 14.01
C LYS A 33 1.97 16.44 12.47
N VAL A 34 3.18 16.37 11.93
CA VAL A 34 3.42 16.20 10.49
C VAL A 34 3.83 14.77 10.22
N VAL A 35 3.13 14.10 9.32
CA VAL A 35 3.45 12.75 8.83
C VAL A 35 3.61 12.83 7.32
N CYS A 36 4.75 12.38 6.81
CA CYS A 36 5.04 12.28 5.39
C CYS A 36 5.05 10.80 5.00
N ILE A 37 4.15 10.39 4.13
CA ILE A 37 4.08 9.03 3.60
C ILE A 37 4.66 9.04 2.18
N LEU A 38 5.68 8.24 1.96
CA LEU A 38 6.32 8.05 0.65
C LEU A 38 5.95 6.66 0.15
N ASP A 39 4.96 6.62 -0.73
CA ASP A 39 4.57 5.38 -1.40
C ASP A 39 5.54 5.03 -2.52
N GLU A 40 5.58 3.75 -2.90
CA GLU A 40 6.53 3.21 -3.90
C GLU A 40 8.00 3.57 -3.59
N ALA A 41 8.36 3.65 -2.31
CA ALA A 41 9.69 4.09 -1.86
C ALA A 41 10.83 3.20 -2.36
N HIS A 42 10.55 1.99 -2.83
CA HIS A 42 11.53 1.11 -3.49
C HIS A 42 12.04 1.69 -4.81
N LEU A 43 11.31 2.61 -5.46
CA LEU A 43 11.72 3.30 -6.68
C LEU A 43 12.63 4.51 -6.40
N LEU A 44 12.64 5.03 -5.17
CA LEU A 44 13.41 6.23 -4.83
C LEU A 44 14.92 5.94 -4.93
N GLU A 45 15.65 6.87 -5.53
CA GLU A 45 17.10 6.84 -5.58
C GLU A 45 17.71 7.14 -4.20
N LYS A 46 18.99 6.77 -4.02
CA LYS A 46 19.71 6.99 -2.76
C LYS A 46 19.72 8.45 -2.36
N GLU A 47 19.98 9.34 -3.32
CA GLU A 47 20.07 10.78 -3.13
C GLU A 47 18.76 11.35 -2.58
N THR A 48 17.63 10.89 -3.09
CA THR A 48 16.31 11.30 -2.59
C THR A 48 16.07 10.82 -1.16
N LEU A 49 16.40 9.56 -0.85
CA LEU A 49 16.28 9.03 0.51
C LEU A 49 17.20 9.77 1.51
N GLU A 50 18.41 10.15 1.08
CA GLU A 50 19.33 10.98 1.89
C GLU A 50 18.76 12.38 2.14
N GLU A 51 18.05 12.99 1.16
CA GLU A 51 17.39 14.29 1.37
C GLU A 51 16.33 14.21 2.48
N PHE A 52 15.53 13.13 2.52
CA PHE A 52 14.59 12.89 3.62
C PHE A 52 15.30 12.71 4.96
N ARG A 53 16.43 12.01 4.98
CA ARG A 53 17.26 11.90 6.19
C ARG A 53 17.71 13.28 6.71
N PHE A 54 18.11 14.20 5.83
CA PHE A 54 18.46 15.56 6.22
C PHE A 54 17.27 16.37 6.73
N LEU A 55 16.08 16.19 6.16
CA LEU A 55 14.85 16.82 6.64
C LEU A 55 14.46 16.36 8.05
N LEU A 56 14.78 15.11 8.40
CA LEU A 56 14.57 14.58 9.75
C LEU A 56 15.58 15.11 10.77
N ASN A 57 16.76 15.59 10.31
CA ASN A 57 17.81 16.14 11.16
C ASN A 57 17.57 17.62 11.42
N TYR A 58 16.69 17.91 12.35
CA TYR A 58 16.43 19.27 12.77
C TYR A 58 17.16 19.58 14.10
N ARG A 59 17.79 20.76 14.17
CA ARG A 59 18.53 21.24 15.34
C ARG A 59 19.52 20.21 15.92
N PHE A 60 20.41 19.69 15.07
CA PHE A 60 21.46 18.74 15.46
C PHE A 60 20.91 17.45 16.11
N ASP A 61 19.90 16.85 15.50
CA ASP A 61 19.24 15.62 15.96
C ASP A 61 18.49 15.73 17.32
N SER A 62 18.34 16.92 17.87
CA SER A 62 17.62 17.11 19.13
C SER A 62 16.09 16.98 18.99
N MET A 63 15.55 17.07 17.78
CA MET A 63 14.11 16.97 17.48
C MET A 63 13.84 16.43 16.08
N SER A 64 12.96 15.43 15.98
CA SER A 64 12.41 15.01 14.69
C SER A 64 11.22 15.91 14.31
N PRO A 65 11.32 16.73 13.24
CA PRO A 65 10.25 17.67 12.90
C PRO A 65 9.00 17.00 12.35
N MET A 66 9.13 15.80 11.81
CA MET A 66 8.04 15.03 11.23
C MET A 66 8.30 13.52 11.36
N VAL A 67 7.26 12.72 11.16
CA VAL A 67 7.37 11.28 10.95
C VAL A 67 7.43 11.01 9.46
N VAL A 68 8.35 10.17 9.02
CA VAL A 68 8.42 9.68 7.63
C VAL A 68 8.06 8.20 7.62
N VAL A 69 7.10 7.84 6.80
CA VAL A 69 6.67 6.47 6.56
C VAL A 69 7.06 6.09 5.13
N LEU A 70 7.95 5.12 4.98
CA LEU A 70 8.32 4.57 3.68
C LEU A 70 7.46 3.35 3.42
N VAL A 71 6.66 3.40 2.37
CA VAL A 71 5.84 2.28 1.91
C VAL A 71 6.40 1.78 0.58
N GLY A 72 6.50 0.48 0.40
CA GLY A 72 7.06 -0.08 -0.83
C GLY A 72 7.09 -1.60 -0.81
N GLN A 73 7.54 -2.18 -1.90
CA GLN A 73 7.69 -3.62 -2.03
C GLN A 73 8.85 -4.14 -1.19
N THR A 74 8.96 -5.45 -1.02
CA THR A 74 10.00 -6.09 -0.20
C THR A 74 11.42 -5.74 -0.62
N GLU A 75 11.61 -5.38 -1.91
CA GLU A 75 12.86 -4.91 -2.47
C GLU A 75 13.40 -3.64 -1.79
N LEU A 76 12.51 -2.80 -1.25
CA LEU A 76 12.94 -1.64 -0.48
C LEU A 76 13.83 -2.05 0.69
N TRP A 77 13.43 -3.08 1.41
CA TRP A 77 14.21 -3.58 2.54
C TRP A 77 15.33 -4.48 2.09
N ASP A 78 15.03 -5.53 1.31
CA ASP A 78 15.95 -6.60 0.99
C ASP A 78 17.06 -6.16 0.02
N ASN A 79 16.72 -5.39 -1.00
CA ASN A 79 17.66 -5.01 -2.06
C ASN A 79 18.23 -3.60 -1.90
N LYS A 80 17.65 -2.77 -1.00
CA LYS A 80 18.16 -1.41 -0.75
C LYS A 80 18.61 -1.21 0.69
N LEU A 81 17.70 -1.12 1.64
CA LEU A 81 18.00 -0.66 2.99
C LEU A 81 18.96 -1.58 3.76
N LYS A 82 19.02 -2.87 3.43
CA LYS A 82 20.02 -3.80 3.97
C LYS A 82 21.45 -3.53 3.49
N LEU A 83 21.63 -2.89 2.36
CA LEU A 83 22.96 -2.62 1.82
C LEU A 83 23.71 -1.60 2.67
N GLN A 84 25.04 -1.78 2.78
CA GLN A 84 25.92 -0.92 3.59
C GLN A 84 25.81 0.57 3.20
N LYS A 85 25.65 0.87 1.93
CA LYS A 85 25.51 2.25 1.42
C LYS A 85 24.26 3.00 1.95
N TYR A 86 23.28 2.30 2.53
CA TYR A 86 22.08 2.87 3.14
C TYR A 86 22.09 2.77 4.68
N SER A 87 23.21 2.41 5.29
CA SER A 87 23.31 2.22 6.75
C SER A 87 22.87 3.45 7.55
N ALA A 88 23.21 4.65 7.09
CA ALA A 88 22.85 5.90 7.74
C ALA A 88 21.31 6.16 7.73
N ILE A 89 20.62 5.72 6.69
CA ILE A 89 19.15 5.77 6.61
C ILE A 89 18.56 4.71 7.52
N ARG A 90 19.04 3.46 7.41
CA ARG A 90 18.56 2.33 8.21
C ARG A 90 18.66 2.56 9.71
N GLN A 91 19.71 3.22 10.19
CA GLN A 91 19.89 3.57 11.61
C GLN A 91 18.83 4.52 12.17
N ARG A 92 18.02 5.15 11.29
CA ARG A 92 16.93 6.06 11.67
C ARG A 92 15.54 5.45 11.52
N ILE A 93 15.50 4.17 11.18
CA ILE A 93 14.24 3.43 11.09
C ILE A 93 13.96 2.85 12.46
N ASP A 94 12.98 3.43 13.15
CA ASP A 94 12.56 3.00 14.47
C ASP A 94 11.63 1.78 14.41
N MET A 95 10.87 1.64 13.31
CA MET A 95 9.89 0.57 13.16
C MET A 95 9.92 0.02 11.74
N TYR A 96 9.86 -1.29 11.64
CA TYR A 96 9.71 -2.02 10.39
C TYR A 96 8.52 -2.99 10.50
N CYS A 97 7.68 -3.00 9.50
CA CYS A 97 6.52 -3.87 9.42
C CYS A 97 6.40 -4.45 8.01
N THR A 98 6.07 -5.72 7.92
CA THR A 98 5.73 -6.39 6.67
C THR A 98 4.25 -6.74 6.70
N LEU A 99 3.53 -6.44 5.62
CA LEU A 99 2.15 -6.88 5.42
C LEU A 99 2.19 -8.19 4.64
N PRO A 100 1.87 -9.33 5.26
CA PRO A 100 1.77 -10.61 4.57
C PRO A 100 0.57 -10.60 3.64
N HIS A 101 0.52 -11.56 2.71
CA HIS A 101 -0.71 -11.86 1.98
C HIS A 101 -1.77 -12.36 2.97
N LEU A 102 -3.03 -12.14 2.66
CA LEU A 102 -4.13 -12.65 3.44
C LEU A 102 -4.10 -14.17 3.46
N ASP A 103 -4.37 -14.77 4.60
CA ASP A 103 -4.59 -16.21 4.67
C ASP A 103 -5.98 -16.61 4.12
N ARG A 104 -6.31 -17.90 4.18
CA ARG A 104 -7.60 -18.40 3.67
C ARG A 104 -8.80 -17.78 4.41
N ALA A 105 -8.72 -17.70 5.73
CA ALA A 105 -9.81 -17.15 6.55
C ALA A 105 -9.95 -15.63 6.36
N GLU A 106 -8.83 -14.92 6.30
CA GLU A 106 -8.80 -13.48 6.01
C GLU A 106 -9.30 -13.18 4.59
N THR A 107 -8.99 -14.05 3.61
CA THR A 107 -9.52 -13.93 2.24
C THR A 107 -11.05 -14.04 2.21
N GLU A 108 -11.62 -14.98 2.95
CA GLU A 108 -13.06 -15.12 3.09
C GLU A 108 -13.69 -13.89 3.74
N GLN A 109 -13.12 -13.41 4.85
CA GLN A 109 -13.59 -12.20 5.52
C GLN A 109 -13.52 -10.98 4.60
N TYR A 110 -12.44 -10.86 3.83
CA TYR A 110 -12.26 -9.79 2.86
C TYR A 110 -13.37 -9.80 1.80
N VAL A 111 -13.64 -10.95 1.17
CA VAL A 111 -14.71 -11.09 0.16
C VAL A 111 -16.07 -10.77 0.77
N ASN A 112 -16.38 -11.33 1.94
CA ASN A 112 -17.67 -11.11 2.61
C ASN A 112 -17.86 -9.64 3.01
N SER A 113 -16.82 -8.96 3.51
CA SER A 113 -16.89 -7.54 3.85
C SER A 113 -17.19 -6.65 2.65
N TYR A 114 -16.64 -6.95 1.47
CA TYR A 114 -16.96 -6.22 0.24
C TYR A 114 -18.38 -6.46 -0.26
N LEU A 115 -18.87 -7.70 -0.16
CA LEU A 115 -20.25 -8.04 -0.51
C LEU A 115 -21.24 -7.34 0.43
N GLU A 116 -20.97 -7.35 1.72
CA GLU A 116 -21.77 -6.64 2.73
C GLU A 116 -21.78 -5.13 2.49
N TYR A 117 -20.61 -4.53 2.22
CA TYR A 117 -20.50 -3.11 1.87
C TYR A 117 -21.32 -2.75 0.62
N ALA A 118 -21.39 -3.66 -0.35
CA ALA A 118 -22.23 -3.53 -1.55
C ALA A 118 -23.73 -3.77 -1.28
N GLY A 119 -24.14 -4.05 -0.04
CA GLY A 119 -25.53 -4.31 0.35
C GLY A 119 -26.00 -5.74 0.07
N CYS A 120 -25.08 -6.68 -0.20
CA CYS A 120 -25.42 -8.07 -0.40
C CYS A 120 -25.42 -8.83 0.93
N SER A 121 -26.60 -9.31 1.37
CA SER A 121 -26.77 -10.11 2.58
C SER A 121 -26.87 -11.63 2.30
N GLN A 122 -26.79 -12.03 1.03
CA GLN A 122 -26.92 -13.44 0.62
C GLN A 122 -25.54 -14.04 0.39
N THR A 123 -25.42 -15.35 0.66
CA THR A 123 -24.22 -16.11 0.30
C THR A 123 -24.14 -16.26 -1.22
N ILE A 124 -23.11 -15.65 -1.83
CA ILE A 124 -22.86 -15.72 -3.27
C ILE A 124 -21.83 -16.80 -3.60
N PHE A 125 -20.82 -16.97 -2.77
CA PHE A 125 -19.75 -17.95 -2.98
C PHE A 125 -19.92 -19.13 -2.03
N THR A 126 -19.76 -20.36 -2.53
CA THR A 126 -19.64 -21.54 -1.67
C THR A 126 -18.27 -21.55 -0.98
N GLU A 127 -18.13 -22.32 0.12
CA GLU A 127 -16.82 -22.49 0.79
C GLU A 127 -15.76 -23.00 -0.19
N LYS A 128 -16.11 -23.98 -1.05
CA LYS A 128 -15.19 -24.49 -2.07
C LYS A 128 -14.81 -23.45 -3.11
N ALA A 129 -15.73 -22.55 -3.48
CA ALA A 129 -15.41 -21.41 -4.34
C ALA A 129 -14.40 -20.47 -3.68
N LEU A 130 -14.57 -20.16 -2.39
CA LEU A 130 -13.64 -19.34 -1.62
C LEU A 130 -12.26 -20.02 -1.48
N ASP A 131 -12.21 -21.34 -1.36
CA ASP A 131 -10.95 -22.11 -1.37
C ASP A 131 -10.21 -21.94 -2.71
N GLU A 132 -10.92 -22.02 -3.83
CA GLU A 132 -10.34 -21.81 -5.15
C GLU A 132 -9.94 -20.36 -5.40
N ILE A 133 -10.72 -19.38 -4.93
CA ILE A 133 -10.36 -17.96 -4.98
C ILE A 133 -9.06 -17.73 -4.23
N TYR A 134 -8.92 -18.28 -3.02
CA TYR A 134 -7.68 -18.20 -2.26
C TYR A 134 -6.51 -18.87 -2.99
N ARG A 135 -6.72 -20.07 -3.52
CA ARG A 135 -5.69 -20.82 -4.27
C ARG A 135 -5.15 -20.02 -5.46
N ILE A 136 -6.03 -19.34 -6.20
CA ILE A 136 -5.67 -18.56 -7.40
C ILE A 136 -5.03 -17.21 -7.01
N SER A 137 -5.62 -16.52 -6.03
CA SER A 137 -5.18 -15.19 -5.63
C SER A 137 -3.96 -15.20 -4.72
N THR A 138 -3.67 -16.33 -4.07
CA THR A 138 -2.65 -16.47 -3.02
C THR A 138 -2.76 -15.41 -1.92
N GLY A 139 -4.01 -14.97 -1.65
CA GLY A 139 -4.29 -13.95 -0.64
C GLY A 139 -3.90 -12.51 -1.03
N ILE A 140 -3.60 -12.25 -2.29
CA ILE A 140 -3.29 -10.89 -2.78
C ILE A 140 -4.60 -10.14 -3.04
N PRO A 141 -4.92 -9.02 -2.32
CA PRO A 141 -6.21 -8.34 -2.42
C PRO A 141 -6.60 -7.94 -3.84
N ARG A 142 -5.65 -7.42 -4.62
CA ARG A 142 -5.88 -7.06 -6.03
C ARG A 142 -6.31 -8.28 -6.87
N MET A 143 -5.69 -9.44 -6.62
CA MET A 143 -6.04 -10.67 -7.33
C MET A 143 -7.38 -11.23 -6.85
N ILE A 144 -7.67 -11.16 -5.54
CA ILE A 144 -8.98 -11.54 -5.00
C ILE A 144 -10.08 -10.74 -5.71
N ASN A 145 -9.94 -9.41 -5.77
CA ASN A 145 -10.91 -8.54 -6.43
C ASN A 145 -11.09 -8.92 -7.91
N ARG A 146 -9.97 -9.11 -8.63
CA ARG A 146 -10.01 -9.49 -10.06
C ARG A 146 -10.74 -10.82 -10.28
N VAL A 147 -10.46 -11.81 -9.45
CA VAL A 147 -11.11 -13.12 -9.51
C VAL A 147 -12.60 -12.99 -9.21
N CYS A 148 -12.95 -12.35 -8.09
CA CYS A 148 -14.34 -12.18 -7.68
C CYS A 148 -15.16 -11.39 -8.70
N GLU A 149 -14.62 -10.31 -9.27
CA GLU A 149 -15.27 -9.52 -10.31
C GLU A 149 -15.61 -10.40 -11.53
N LYS A 150 -14.65 -11.17 -12.02
CA LYS A 150 -14.88 -12.09 -13.15
C LYS A 150 -15.93 -13.14 -12.84
N MET A 151 -15.89 -13.69 -11.61
CA MET A 151 -16.90 -14.67 -11.17
C MET A 151 -18.30 -14.09 -11.14
N LEU A 152 -18.46 -12.90 -10.59
CA LEU A 152 -19.74 -12.20 -10.51
C LEU A 152 -20.29 -11.89 -11.92
N MET A 153 -19.45 -11.43 -12.84
CA MET A 153 -19.83 -11.19 -14.23
C MET A 153 -20.28 -12.48 -14.93
N TYR A 154 -19.50 -13.56 -14.76
CA TYR A 154 -19.84 -14.86 -15.34
C TYR A 154 -21.15 -15.43 -14.77
N ALA A 155 -21.32 -15.37 -13.45
CA ALA A 155 -22.54 -15.80 -12.78
C ALA A 155 -23.76 -15.01 -13.25
N PHE A 156 -23.63 -13.70 -13.41
CA PHE A 156 -24.68 -12.85 -13.95
C PHE A 156 -25.07 -13.26 -15.39
N GLN A 157 -24.09 -13.47 -16.27
CA GLN A 157 -24.36 -13.92 -17.65
C GLN A 157 -25.06 -15.27 -17.72
N LYS A 158 -24.72 -16.19 -16.78
CA LYS A 158 -25.32 -17.53 -16.70
C LYS A 158 -26.60 -17.55 -15.86
N GLN A 159 -27.03 -16.42 -15.31
CA GLN A 159 -28.18 -16.32 -14.40
C GLN A 159 -28.04 -17.23 -13.14
N ASN A 160 -26.82 -17.49 -12.71
CA ASN A 160 -26.53 -18.27 -11.51
C ASN A 160 -26.50 -17.35 -10.30
N ARG A 161 -27.17 -17.76 -9.23
CA ARG A 161 -27.19 -17.00 -7.96
C ARG A 161 -26.09 -17.43 -6.97
N LEU A 162 -25.52 -18.60 -7.18
CA LEU A 162 -24.48 -19.17 -6.33
C LEU A 162 -23.29 -19.58 -7.20
N ILE A 163 -22.11 -19.24 -6.74
CA ILE A 163 -20.85 -19.52 -7.42
C ILE A 163 -20.15 -20.67 -6.69
N ASP A 164 -19.89 -21.75 -7.41
CA ASP A 164 -19.18 -22.93 -6.94
C ASP A 164 -17.71 -22.98 -7.43
N ASP A 165 -16.98 -23.97 -6.98
CA ASP A 165 -15.57 -24.16 -7.35
C ASP A 165 -15.37 -24.49 -8.84
N TYR A 166 -16.34 -25.14 -9.47
CA TYR A 166 -16.26 -25.44 -10.91
C TYR A 166 -16.31 -24.19 -11.75
N MET A 167 -17.20 -23.26 -11.37
CA MET A 167 -17.27 -21.95 -12.05
C MET A 167 -15.97 -21.18 -11.87
N VAL A 168 -15.40 -21.17 -10.65
CA VAL A 168 -14.13 -20.49 -10.39
C VAL A 168 -13.00 -21.07 -11.23
N LYS A 169 -12.86 -22.39 -11.29
CA LYS A 169 -11.86 -23.07 -12.12
C LYS A 169 -12.03 -22.75 -13.60
N TYR A 170 -13.25 -22.84 -14.11
CA TYR A 170 -13.56 -22.57 -15.51
C TYR A 170 -13.15 -21.14 -15.93
N VAL A 171 -13.54 -20.15 -15.15
CA VAL A 171 -13.24 -18.75 -15.48
C VAL A 171 -11.75 -18.45 -15.28
N ALA A 172 -11.12 -19.07 -14.28
CA ALA A 172 -9.67 -18.91 -14.08
C ALA A 172 -8.88 -19.39 -15.31
N GLU A 173 -9.27 -20.53 -15.88
CA GLU A 173 -8.59 -21.10 -17.05
C GLU A 173 -8.84 -20.31 -18.35
N HIS A 174 -10.01 -19.70 -18.49
CA HIS A 174 -10.42 -19.09 -19.77
C HIS A 174 -10.34 -17.57 -19.81
N GLU A 175 -10.47 -16.90 -18.65
CA GLU A 175 -10.57 -15.45 -18.60
C GLU A 175 -9.45 -14.74 -17.80
N LEU A 176 -8.75 -15.47 -16.90
CA LEU A 176 -7.69 -14.88 -16.09
C LEU A 176 -6.30 -15.00 -16.72
N ILE A 177 -6.06 -16.01 -17.55
CA ILE A 177 -4.76 -16.29 -18.17
C ILE A 177 -4.50 -15.36 -19.38
N ASN A 178 -5.55 -14.74 -19.96
CA ASN A 178 -5.48 -13.93 -21.17
C ASN A 178 -5.52 -12.41 -20.93
N GLY A 179 -5.13 -11.93 -19.75
CA GLY A 179 -5.15 -10.49 -19.43
C GLY A 179 -3.84 -9.98 -18.84
#